data_1f516223280109cb3d79e5d6c2d10a62
#
_entry.id   1f516223280109cb3d79e5d6c2d10a62
#
_cell.length_a   1.000
_cell.length_b   1.000
_cell.length_c   1.000
_cell.angle_alpha   90.00
_cell.angle_beta   90.00
_cell.angle_gamma   90.00
#
_symmetry.space_group_name_H-M   'P 1'
#
loop_
_entity.id
_entity.type
_entity.pdbx_description
1 polymer ?
#
loop_
_entity_poly.entity_id
_entity_poly.type
_entity_poly.pdbx_seq_one_letter_code
_entity_poly.pdbx_strand_id
1 'polypeptide(L)'
;MNPKNLILIGGGGHCKSVIDVAESAGYNILGVLDMPEEVGKSVLDYKVIGTDDDIPQYVDKAEFITTVGFIKNPAIRVRIYNKVKEAGGSLATIVAATAHVSRYATLGEGTVVMHQAVVNAGAQVGANCIINTFCNIEHDAVIGDQCHISTGTMVNGDCKVGERVFIGSQSVLANGITVGEDIIVGAGSFVRKSISDKGIYSGNPAILKVKSK
;
A
#
# COMPACT_ATOMS: atom_id res chain seq x y z
N MET A 1 -7.06 -10.78 23.43
CA MET A 1 -6.12 -9.62 23.48
C MET A 1 -6.96 -8.37 23.30
N ASN A 2 -6.63 -7.28 23.98
CA ASN A 2 -7.33 -6.00 23.71
C ASN A 2 -7.02 -5.56 22.28
N PRO A 3 -8.00 -5.03 21.54
CA PRO A 3 -7.77 -4.52 20.19
C PRO A 3 -6.71 -3.42 20.22
N LYS A 4 -5.82 -3.40 19.23
CA LYS A 4 -4.85 -2.32 19.06
C LYS A 4 -5.56 -1.07 18.55
N ASN A 5 -5.24 0.07 19.12
CA ASN A 5 -5.75 1.35 18.66
C ASN A 5 -5.06 1.75 17.34
N LEU A 6 -5.84 2.31 16.43
CA LEU A 6 -5.38 2.72 15.11
C LEU A 6 -5.87 4.14 14.77
N ILE A 7 -5.01 4.92 14.16
CA ILE A 7 -5.35 6.19 13.52
C ILE A 7 -5.02 6.09 12.03
N LEU A 8 -5.98 6.47 11.20
CA LEU A 8 -5.82 6.51 9.76
C LEU A 8 -5.39 7.91 9.33
N ILE A 9 -4.49 8.02 8.35
CA ILE A 9 -4.04 9.33 7.84
C ILE A 9 -4.38 9.46 6.36
N GLY A 10 -5.35 10.34 6.08
CA GLY A 10 -5.96 10.62 4.77
C GLY A 10 -7.36 10.04 4.64
N GLY A 11 -8.40 10.89 4.54
CA GLY A 11 -9.83 10.53 4.53
C GLY A 11 -10.44 10.29 3.15
N GLY A 12 -9.62 10.11 2.11
CA GLY A 12 -10.10 9.90 0.74
C GLY A 12 -10.77 8.54 0.49
N GLY A 13 -11.05 8.22 -0.77
CA GLY A 13 -11.75 6.99 -1.15
C GLY A 13 -11.04 5.71 -0.70
N HIS A 14 -9.70 5.67 -0.74
CA HIS A 14 -8.92 4.53 -0.27
C HIS A 14 -9.05 4.31 1.24
N CYS A 15 -9.21 5.38 2.01
CA CYS A 15 -9.46 5.30 3.46
C CYS A 15 -10.66 4.44 3.79
N LYS A 16 -11.76 4.57 3.05
CA LYS A 16 -12.97 3.76 3.27
C LYS A 16 -12.70 2.26 3.16
N SER A 17 -11.90 1.86 2.16
CA SER A 17 -11.53 0.45 2.01
C SER A 17 -10.55 -0.02 3.10
N VAL A 18 -9.65 0.87 3.57
CA VAL A 18 -8.74 0.51 4.67
C VAL A 18 -9.47 0.44 6.01
N ILE A 19 -10.52 1.24 6.25
CA ILE A 19 -11.40 1.13 7.41
C ILE A 19 -12.00 -0.29 7.48
N ASP A 20 -12.62 -0.75 6.40
CA ASP A 20 -13.21 -2.09 6.31
C ASP A 20 -12.17 -3.20 6.59
N VAL A 21 -10.97 -3.06 6.04
CA VAL A 21 -9.84 -3.98 6.32
C VAL A 21 -9.43 -3.94 7.79
N ALA A 22 -9.27 -2.77 8.38
CA ALA A 22 -8.85 -2.60 9.77
C ALA A 22 -9.88 -3.16 10.76
N GLU A 23 -11.17 -2.94 10.50
CA GLU A 23 -12.27 -3.54 11.27
C GLU A 23 -12.23 -5.07 11.18
N SER A 24 -12.07 -5.62 9.97
CA SER A 24 -11.97 -7.07 9.77
C SER A 24 -10.77 -7.69 10.48
N ALA A 25 -9.70 -6.93 10.64
CA ALA A 25 -8.48 -7.33 11.35
C ALA A 25 -8.55 -7.10 12.87
N GLY A 26 -9.66 -6.55 13.38
CA GLY A 26 -9.91 -6.36 14.81
C GLY A 26 -9.21 -5.14 15.42
N TYR A 27 -8.88 -4.14 14.63
CA TYR A 27 -8.36 -2.87 15.16
C TYR A 27 -9.48 -2.00 15.75
N ASN A 28 -9.14 -1.24 16.80
CA ASN A 28 -9.97 -0.19 17.35
C ASN A 28 -9.60 1.14 16.70
N ILE A 29 -10.38 1.61 15.75
CA ILE A 29 -10.11 2.86 15.02
C ILE A 29 -10.53 4.05 15.90
N LEU A 30 -9.57 4.89 16.28
CA LEU A 30 -9.82 6.08 17.10
C LEU A 30 -10.32 7.27 16.25
N GLY A 31 -9.96 7.33 14.97
CA GLY A 31 -10.36 8.38 14.06
C GLY A 31 -9.43 8.52 12.87
N VAL A 32 -9.65 9.58 12.11
CA VAL A 32 -8.90 9.91 10.89
C VAL A 32 -8.20 11.24 11.07
N LEU A 33 -6.96 11.37 10.62
CA LEU A 33 -6.27 12.65 10.41
C LEU A 33 -6.35 13.00 8.92
N ASP A 34 -6.69 14.25 8.59
CA ASP A 34 -6.84 14.70 7.22
C ASP A 34 -6.52 16.20 7.08
N MET A 35 -6.90 16.82 6.00
CA MET A 35 -6.72 18.25 5.77
C MET A 35 -7.53 19.08 6.76
N PRO A 36 -7.11 20.31 7.09
CA PRO A 36 -7.80 21.17 8.07
C PRO A 36 -9.29 21.38 7.81
N GLU A 37 -9.69 21.49 6.54
CA GLU A 37 -11.09 21.69 6.12
C GLU A 37 -11.97 20.45 6.29
N GLU A 38 -11.38 19.30 6.55
CA GLU A 38 -12.10 18.04 6.78
C GLU A 38 -12.32 17.75 8.28
N VAL A 39 -11.65 18.49 9.18
CA VAL A 39 -11.75 18.29 10.62
C VAL A 39 -13.19 18.46 11.11
N GLY A 40 -13.67 17.49 11.91
CA GLY A 40 -15.03 17.41 12.41
C GLY A 40 -16.02 16.69 11.48
N LYS A 41 -15.69 16.49 10.20
CA LYS A 41 -16.48 15.64 9.28
C LYS A 41 -16.29 14.16 9.61
N SER A 42 -16.92 13.28 8.85
CA SER A 42 -16.79 11.84 9.04
C SER A 42 -16.38 11.16 7.74
N VAL A 43 -15.57 10.11 7.88
CA VAL A 43 -15.30 9.12 6.85
C VAL A 43 -15.93 7.82 7.33
N LEU A 44 -17.03 7.39 6.70
CA LEU A 44 -17.91 6.36 7.23
C LEU A 44 -18.31 6.72 8.69
N ASP A 45 -18.12 5.82 9.63
CA ASP A 45 -18.50 5.98 11.03
C ASP A 45 -17.44 6.71 11.87
N TYR A 46 -16.29 7.07 11.28
CA TYR A 46 -15.14 7.64 11.99
C TYR A 46 -14.97 9.13 11.74
N LYS A 47 -14.75 9.88 12.82
CA LYS A 47 -14.54 11.33 12.77
C LYS A 47 -13.13 11.65 12.27
N VAL A 48 -13.03 12.75 11.52
CA VAL A 48 -11.75 13.44 11.29
C VAL A 48 -11.44 14.24 12.55
N ILE A 49 -10.44 13.76 13.31
CA ILE A 49 -10.13 14.22 14.67
C ILE A 49 -8.98 15.24 14.72
N GLY A 50 -8.37 15.54 13.58
CA GLY A 50 -7.25 16.47 13.47
C GLY A 50 -6.56 16.36 12.11
N THR A 51 -5.38 16.91 12.04
CA THR A 51 -4.52 16.94 10.86
C THR A 51 -3.26 16.09 11.05
N ASP A 52 -2.42 15.97 10.03
CA ASP A 52 -1.13 15.30 10.14
C ASP A 52 -0.14 16.03 11.07
N ASP A 53 -0.40 17.29 11.48
CA ASP A 53 0.35 18.01 12.51
C ASP A 53 0.03 17.52 13.93
N ASP A 54 -1.09 16.84 14.11
CA ASP A 54 -1.50 16.28 15.40
C ASP A 54 -0.92 14.88 15.68
N ILE A 55 -0.17 14.29 14.75
CA ILE A 55 0.48 12.97 14.91
C ILE A 55 1.19 12.84 16.27
N PRO A 56 2.01 13.83 16.74
CA PRO A 56 2.72 13.71 18.02
C PRO A 56 1.83 13.50 19.25
N GLN A 57 0.55 13.91 19.18
CA GLN A 57 -0.39 13.76 20.31
C GLN A 57 -0.88 12.32 20.48
N TYR A 58 -0.64 11.46 19.49
CA TYR A 58 -1.18 10.11 19.43
C TYR A 58 -0.13 8.99 19.42
N VAL A 59 1.17 9.30 19.36
CA VAL A 59 2.25 8.31 19.23
C VAL A 59 2.27 7.26 20.35
N ASP A 60 1.87 7.65 21.57
CA ASP A 60 1.79 6.74 22.72
C ASP A 60 0.38 6.07 22.85
N LYS A 61 -0.57 6.40 21.99
CA LYS A 61 -1.96 5.99 22.12
C LYS A 61 -2.44 5.02 21.04
N ALA A 62 -1.81 5.06 19.85
CA ALA A 62 -2.22 4.29 18.69
C ALA A 62 -1.06 4.03 17.74
N GLU A 63 -1.19 2.95 16.95
CA GLU A 63 -0.44 2.79 15.70
C GLU A 63 -1.10 3.62 14.60
N PHE A 64 -0.35 3.94 13.53
CA PHE A 64 -0.86 4.72 12.41
C PHE A 64 -0.89 3.88 11.12
N ILE A 65 -1.76 4.24 10.18
CA ILE A 65 -1.75 3.71 8.83
C ILE A 65 -1.99 4.82 7.81
N THR A 66 -1.15 4.87 6.78
CA THR A 66 -1.33 5.83 5.68
C THR A 66 -2.42 5.33 4.74
N THR A 67 -3.52 6.07 4.64
CA THR A 67 -4.69 5.74 3.81
C THR A 67 -4.81 6.59 2.55
N VAL A 68 -3.74 7.33 2.22
CA VAL A 68 -3.60 8.02 0.94
C VAL A 68 -3.07 7.03 -0.09
N GLY A 69 -3.87 6.70 -1.10
CA GLY A 69 -3.39 5.93 -2.26
C GLY A 69 -2.60 6.79 -3.24
N PHE A 70 -1.92 6.17 -4.20
CA PHE A 70 -1.28 6.89 -5.29
C PHE A 70 -1.35 6.11 -6.61
N ILE A 71 -1.20 6.82 -7.72
CA ILE A 71 -1.03 6.26 -9.07
C ILE A 71 0.26 6.80 -9.69
N LYS A 72 0.41 8.12 -9.75
CA LYS A 72 1.55 8.77 -10.44
C LYS A 72 2.66 9.22 -9.50
N ASN A 73 2.30 9.65 -8.29
CA ASN A 73 3.27 10.25 -7.38
C ASN A 73 3.03 9.77 -5.94
N PRO A 74 3.97 9.03 -5.35
CA PRO A 74 3.87 8.57 -3.98
C PRO A 74 4.25 9.62 -2.93
N ALA A 75 4.69 10.83 -3.32
CA ALA A 75 5.33 11.80 -2.42
C ALA A 75 4.52 12.13 -1.16
N ILE A 76 3.18 12.27 -1.28
CA ILE A 76 2.33 12.54 -0.12
C ILE A 76 2.38 11.35 0.86
N ARG A 77 2.28 10.13 0.35
CA ARG A 77 2.31 8.91 1.15
C ARG A 77 3.67 8.73 1.85
N VAL A 78 4.76 8.95 1.10
CA VAL A 78 6.14 8.92 1.64
C VAL A 78 6.31 9.98 2.73
N ARG A 79 5.85 11.21 2.50
CA ARG A 79 5.91 12.30 3.49
C ARG A 79 5.17 11.94 4.78
N ILE A 80 3.96 11.40 4.68
CA ILE A 80 3.16 10.99 5.85
C ILE A 80 3.89 9.90 6.63
N TYR A 81 4.39 8.88 5.94
CA TYR A 81 5.16 7.80 6.55
C TYR A 81 6.35 8.36 7.36
N ASN A 82 7.15 9.22 6.73
CA ASN A 82 8.31 9.84 7.39
C ASN A 82 7.88 10.69 8.59
N LYS A 83 6.81 11.47 8.47
CA LYS A 83 6.29 12.32 9.57
C LYS A 83 5.90 11.51 10.80
N VAL A 84 5.28 10.35 10.61
CA VAL A 84 4.98 9.41 11.72
C VAL A 84 6.27 8.90 12.35
N LYS A 85 7.27 8.50 11.55
CA LYS A 85 8.56 8.01 12.05
C LYS A 85 9.35 9.08 12.79
N GLU A 86 9.40 10.29 12.26
CA GLU A 86 10.06 11.46 12.88
C GLU A 86 9.43 11.85 14.21
N ALA A 87 8.11 11.67 14.36
CA ALA A 87 7.40 11.88 15.63
C ALA A 87 7.60 10.74 16.63
N GLY A 88 8.31 9.67 16.28
CA GLY A 88 8.50 8.49 17.13
C GLY A 88 7.32 7.51 17.12
N GLY A 89 6.35 7.69 16.20
CA GLY A 89 5.21 6.81 16.06
C GLY A 89 5.55 5.50 15.33
N SER A 90 4.68 4.50 15.47
CA SER A 90 4.74 3.22 14.77
C SER A 90 3.63 3.11 13.73
N LEU A 91 3.92 2.47 12.60
CA LEU A 91 2.92 2.21 11.57
C LEU A 91 2.44 0.76 11.64
N ALA A 92 1.12 0.58 11.62
CA ALA A 92 0.48 -0.72 11.63
C ALA A 92 0.69 -1.44 10.30
N THR A 93 1.04 -2.72 10.34
CA THR A 93 0.92 -3.63 9.19
C THR A 93 -0.40 -4.36 9.31
N ILE A 94 -1.33 -4.11 8.38
CA ILE A 94 -2.71 -4.58 8.47
C ILE A 94 -2.97 -5.61 7.38
N VAL A 95 -3.51 -6.76 7.79
CA VAL A 95 -3.90 -7.84 6.88
C VAL A 95 -5.40 -8.09 7.05
N ALA A 96 -6.16 -7.94 5.97
CA ALA A 96 -7.60 -8.23 6.00
C ALA A 96 -7.87 -9.67 6.44
N ALA A 97 -8.93 -9.90 7.20
CA ALA A 97 -9.29 -11.24 7.67
C ALA A 97 -9.52 -12.27 6.53
N THR A 98 -9.81 -11.79 5.32
CA THR A 98 -10.01 -12.62 4.13
C THR A 98 -8.79 -12.72 3.22
N ALA A 99 -7.68 -12.06 3.55
CA ALA A 99 -6.43 -12.19 2.84
C ALA A 99 -5.65 -13.42 3.33
N HIS A 100 -4.83 -13.98 2.45
CA HIS A 100 -3.89 -15.03 2.82
C HIS A 100 -2.46 -14.49 2.76
N VAL A 101 -1.77 -14.50 3.88
CA VAL A 101 -0.34 -14.20 3.95
C VAL A 101 0.36 -15.45 4.49
N SER A 102 1.24 -16.02 3.69
CA SER A 102 2.02 -17.19 4.10
C SER A 102 2.86 -16.87 5.35
N ARG A 103 2.93 -17.80 6.30
CA ARG A 103 3.83 -17.67 7.45
C ARG A 103 5.32 -17.56 7.08
N TYR A 104 5.66 -17.85 5.84
CA TYR A 104 7.01 -17.74 5.28
C TYR A 104 7.23 -16.46 4.48
N ALA A 105 6.20 -15.59 4.38
CA ALA A 105 6.33 -14.28 3.77
C ALA A 105 6.69 -13.23 4.83
N THR A 106 7.24 -12.11 4.38
CA THR A 106 7.52 -10.94 5.23
C THR A 106 6.80 -9.71 4.72
N LEU A 107 6.28 -8.90 5.64
CA LEU A 107 5.63 -7.63 5.35
C LEU A 107 6.33 -6.52 6.13
N GLY A 108 6.68 -5.43 5.46
CA GLY A 108 7.21 -4.22 6.09
C GLY A 108 6.14 -3.41 6.82
N GLU A 109 6.58 -2.57 7.76
CA GLU A 109 5.69 -1.72 8.55
C GLU A 109 4.87 -0.76 7.69
N GLY A 110 3.65 -0.45 8.09
CA GLY A 110 2.75 0.43 7.36
C GLY A 110 2.15 -0.17 6.09
N THR A 111 2.42 -1.44 5.80
CA THR A 111 1.86 -2.14 4.64
C THR A 111 0.45 -2.62 4.93
N VAL A 112 -0.45 -2.42 3.98
CA VAL A 112 -1.82 -2.94 4.03
C VAL A 112 -2.02 -4.03 2.97
N VAL A 113 -2.53 -5.19 3.40
CA VAL A 113 -2.94 -6.30 2.54
C VAL A 113 -4.48 -6.34 2.55
N MET A 114 -5.06 -6.00 1.41
CA MET A 114 -6.50 -5.84 1.27
C MET A 114 -7.21 -7.19 1.15
N HIS A 115 -8.55 -7.15 1.18
CA HIS A 115 -9.39 -8.35 1.10
C HIS A 115 -9.05 -9.23 -0.09
N GLN A 116 -9.00 -10.55 0.16
CA GLN A 116 -8.77 -11.62 -0.81
C GLN A 116 -7.44 -11.51 -1.57
N ALA A 117 -6.51 -10.68 -1.11
CA ALA A 117 -5.15 -10.70 -1.61
C ALA A 117 -4.38 -11.92 -1.07
N VAL A 118 -3.43 -12.39 -1.86
CA VAL A 118 -2.56 -13.52 -1.51
C VAL A 118 -1.11 -13.07 -1.53
N VAL A 119 -0.37 -13.39 -0.47
CA VAL A 119 1.09 -13.22 -0.41
C VAL A 119 1.70 -14.58 -0.08
N ASN A 120 2.32 -15.19 -1.08
CA ASN A 120 2.80 -16.57 -1.03
C ASN A 120 4.13 -16.78 -0.29
N ALA A 121 4.52 -18.03 -0.13
CA ALA A 121 5.71 -18.42 0.61
C ALA A 121 7.00 -17.82 0.00
N GLY A 122 7.88 -17.30 0.85
CA GLY A 122 9.13 -16.68 0.44
C GLY A 122 8.97 -15.25 -0.12
N ALA A 123 7.74 -14.78 -0.35
CA ALA A 123 7.51 -13.41 -0.80
C ALA A 123 7.93 -12.39 0.27
N GLN A 124 8.52 -11.29 -0.17
CA GLN A 124 8.96 -10.19 0.68
C GLN A 124 8.32 -8.89 0.19
N VAL A 125 7.54 -8.26 1.04
CA VAL A 125 6.89 -6.98 0.75
C VAL A 125 7.49 -5.91 1.68
N GLY A 126 7.96 -4.83 1.10
CA GLY A 126 8.56 -3.71 1.80
C GLY A 126 7.58 -2.88 2.63
N ALA A 127 8.05 -1.76 3.15
CA ALA A 127 7.31 -0.87 4.02
C ALA A 127 6.33 0.03 3.24
N ASN A 128 5.25 0.41 3.93
CA ASN A 128 4.23 1.36 3.45
C ASN A 128 3.67 1.00 2.05
N CYS A 129 3.53 -0.29 1.76
CA CYS A 129 2.95 -0.79 0.52
C CYS A 129 1.44 -0.93 0.60
N ILE A 130 0.80 -0.91 -0.57
CA ILE A 130 -0.60 -1.28 -0.75
C ILE A 130 -0.63 -2.54 -1.62
N ILE A 131 -0.99 -3.68 -1.02
CA ILE A 131 -1.32 -4.91 -1.73
C ILE A 131 -2.83 -4.96 -1.83
N ASN A 132 -3.36 -4.48 -2.96
CA ASN A 132 -4.77 -4.17 -3.10
C ASN A 132 -5.64 -5.44 -3.25
N THR A 133 -6.95 -5.27 -3.23
CA THR A 133 -7.95 -6.34 -3.31
C THR A 133 -7.68 -7.30 -4.47
N PHE A 134 -7.74 -8.62 -4.22
CA PHE A 134 -7.48 -9.69 -5.17
C PHE A 134 -6.07 -9.72 -5.79
N CYS A 135 -5.09 -8.98 -5.24
CA CYS A 135 -3.71 -9.13 -5.70
C CYS A 135 -3.16 -10.51 -5.35
N ASN A 136 -2.33 -11.04 -6.24
CA ASN A 136 -1.55 -12.23 -5.98
C ASN A 136 -0.05 -11.91 -6.09
N ILE A 137 0.66 -12.03 -4.97
CA ILE A 137 2.12 -11.94 -4.90
C ILE A 137 2.63 -13.37 -4.72
N GLU A 138 3.18 -13.91 -5.78
CA GLU A 138 3.62 -15.30 -5.83
C GLU A 138 4.93 -15.54 -5.06
N HIS A 139 5.28 -16.84 -4.94
CA HIS A 139 6.43 -17.32 -4.18
C HIS A 139 7.73 -16.58 -4.60
N ASP A 140 8.56 -16.26 -3.62
CA ASP A 140 9.88 -15.66 -3.79
C ASP A 140 9.88 -14.27 -4.49
N ALA A 141 8.69 -13.68 -4.71
CA ALA A 141 8.58 -12.34 -5.26
C ALA A 141 9.03 -11.29 -4.21
N VAL A 142 9.73 -10.27 -4.66
CA VAL A 142 10.21 -9.15 -3.83
C VAL A 142 9.58 -7.86 -4.30
N ILE A 143 8.87 -7.18 -3.40
CA ILE A 143 8.27 -5.86 -3.61
C ILE A 143 9.01 -4.86 -2.73
N GLY A 144 9.59 -3.83 -3.32
CA GLY A 144 10.28 -2.75 -2.62
C GLY A 144 9.31 -1.86 -1.84
N ASP A 145 9.86 -0.90 -1.10
CA ASP A 145 9.10 0.03 -0.26
C ASP A 145 8.20 0.96 -1.08
N GLN A 146 7.13 1.45 -0.44
CA GLN A 146 6.26 2.50 -0.99
C GLN A 146 5.57 2.11 -2.30
N CYS A 147 5.35 0.81 -2.55
CA CYS A 147 4.69 0.32 -3.76
C CYS A 147 3.18 0.27 -3.63
N HIS A 148 2.49 0.41 -4.76
CA HIS A 148 1.06 0.15 -4.86
C HIS A 148 0.81 -0.90 -5.94
N ILE A 149 0.53 -2.11 -5.51
CA ILE A 149 0.10 -3.21 -6.37
C ILE A 149 -1.42 -3.16 -6.40
N SER A 150 -1.98 -2.67 -7.51
CA SER A 150 -3.39 -2.32 -7.61
C SER A 150 -4.28 -3.56 -7.84
N THR A 151 -5.58 -3.38 -7.68
CA THR A 151 -6.61 -4.43 -7.64
C THR A 151 -6.42 -5.52 -8.71
N GLY A 152 -6.40 -6.78 -8.30
CA GLY A 152 -6.34 -7.94 -9.18
C GLY A 152 -5.03 -8.11 -9.95
N THR A 153 -3.97 -7.44 -9.54
CA THR A 153 -2.64 -7.59 -10.15
C THR A 153 -2.02 -8.93 -9.78
N MET A 154 -1.37 -9.57 -10.77
CA MET A 154 -0.63 -10.82 -10.62
C MET A 154 0.85 -10.54 -10.72
N VAL A 155 1.60 -10.68 -9.62
CA VAL A 155 3.07 -10.64 -9.58
C VAL A 155 3.53 -12.09 -9.47
N ASN A 156 3.99 -12.67 -10.58
CA ASN A 156 4.37 -14.07 -10.61
C ASN A 156 5.71 -14.35 -9.89
N GLY A 157 6.03 -15.62 -9.69
CA GLY A 157 7.16 -16.07 -8.90
C GLY A 157 8.51 -15.48 -9.33
N ASP A 158 9.40 -15.26 -8.35
CA ASP A 158 10.74 -14.68 -8.52
C ASP A 158 10.78 -13.26 -9.11
N CYS A 159 9.65 -12.57 -9.23
CA CYS A 159 9.64 -11.18 -9.67
C CYS A 159 10.29 -10.24 -8.66
N LYS A 160 10.99 -9.22 -9.14
CA LYS A 160 11.56 -8.15 -8.31
C LYS A 160 10.98 -6.81 -8.74
N VAL A 161 10.27 -6.15 -7.85
CA VAL A 161 9.69 -4.83 -8.05
C VAL A 161 10.44 -3.84 -7.17
N GLY A 162 11.03 -2.81 -7.76
CA GLY A 162 11.76 -1.76 -7.05
C GLY A 162 10.84 -0.88 -6.21
N GLU A 163 11.40 0.14 -5.59
CA GLU A 163 10.65 1.05 -4.72
C GLU A 163 9.76 2.02 -5.52
N ARG A 164 8.70 2.51 -4.87
CA ARG A 164 7.80 3.55 -5.39
C ARG A 164 7.16 3.21 -6.74
N VAL A 165 6.95 1.92 -6.98
CA VAL A 165 6.32 1.41 -8.19
C VAL A 165 4.82 1.35 -8.02
N PHE A 166 4.10 1.77 -9.06
CA PHE A 166 2.66 1.53 -9.22
C PHE A 166 2.43 0.48 -10.30
N ILE A 167 1.76 -0.60 -9.94
CA ILE A 167 1.29 -1.61 -10.90
C ILE A 167 -0.24 -1.50 -10.99
N GLY A 168 -0.73 -1.07 -12.16
CA GLY A 168 -2.15 -0.84 -12.40
C GLY A 168 -3.00 -2.12 -12.37
N SER A 169 -4.28 -1.95 -12.04
CA SER A 169 -5.23 -3.05 -11.84
C SER A 169 -5.20 -4.08 -12.97
N GLN A 170 -5.34 -5.37 -12.61
CA GLN A 170 -5.39 -6.51 -13.55
C GLN A 170 -4.16 -6.62 -14.47
N SER A 171 -3.03 -6.07 -14.07
CA SER A 171 -1.76 -6.28 -14.78
C SER A 171 -1.12 -7.60 -14.35
N VAL A 172 -0.30 -8.16 -15.24
CA VAL A 172 0.44 -9.39 -15.00
C VAL A 172 1.92 -9.15 -15.25
N LEU A 173 2.76 -9.52 -14.28
CA LEU A 173 4.20 -9.61 -14.42
C LEU A 173 4.59 -11.07 -14.70
N ALA A 174 5.34 -11.31 -15.77
CA ALA A 174 5.85 -12.66 -16.08
C ALA A 174 6.84 -13.12 -15.01
N ASN A 175 7.02 -14.42 -14.85
CA ASN A 175 7.94 -14.99 -13.86
C ASN A 175 9.37 -14.47 -14.02
N GLY A 176 10.04 -14.22 -12.91
CA GLY A 176 11.47 -13.91 -12.82
C GLY A 176 11.90 -12.56 -13.42
N ILE A 177 10.95 -11.65 -13.71
CA ILE A 177 11.30 -10.33 -14.25
C ILE A 177 11.58 -9.32 -13.14
N THR A 178 12.33 -8.27 -13.53
CA THR A 178 12.59 -7.11 -12.67
C THR A 178 11.88 -5.89 -13.22
N VAL A 179 11.18 -5.17 -12.35
CA VAL A 179 10.65 -3.82 -12.58
C VAL A 179 11.46 -2.85 -11.73
N GLY A 180 12.16 -1.90 -12.35
CA GLY A 180 12.97 -0.89 -11.67
C GLY A 180 12.13 0.04 -10.78
N GLU A 181 12.80 0.94 -10.06
CA GLU A 181 12.15 1.92 -9.19
C GLU A 181 11.45 3.05 -9.97
N ASP A 182 10.48 3.73 -9.33
CA ASP A 182 9.76 4.89 -9.87
C ASP A 182 9.08 4.61 -11.24
N ILE A 183 8.61 3.38 -11.45
CA ILE A 183 7.92 2.95 -12.66
C ILE A 183 6.42 2.87 -12.42
N ILE A 184 5.67 3.28 -13.44
CA ILE A 184 4.22 3.15 -13.50
C ILE A 184 3.87 2.13 -14.58
N VAL A 185 3.17 1.07 -14.20
CA VAL A 185 2.56 0.13 -15.12
C VAL A 185 1.05 0.42 -15.19
N GLY A 186 0.55 0.75 -16.38
CA GLY A 186 -0.87 1.02 -16.61
C GLY A 186 -1.72 -0.24 -16.42
N ALA A 187 -3.00 -0.07 -16.09
CA ALA A 187 -3.93 -1.18 -15.87
C ALA A 187 -4.04 -2.12 -17.09
N GLY A 188 -4.30 -3.40 -16.83
CA GLY A 188 -4.47 -4.43 -17.86
C GLY A 188 -3.21 -4.73 -18.68
N SER A 189 -2.03 -4.42 -18.16
CA SER A 189 -0.78 -4.60 -18.88
C SER A 189 -0.15 -5.98 -18.63
N PHE A 190 0.52 -6.52 -19.65
CA PHE A 190 1.38 -7.69 -19.51
C PHE A 190 2.85 -7.31 -19.63
N VAL A 191 3.56 -7.28 -18.49
CA VAL A 191 5.00 -7.05 -18.46
C VAL A 191 5.72 -8.38 -18.61
N ARG A 192 6.18 -8.69 -19.83
CA ARG A 192 6.80 -9.99 -20.12
C ARG A 192 8.33 -10.00 -20.05
N LYS A 193 8.98 -8.84 -19.94
CA LYS A 193 10.44 -8.67 -19.84
C LYS A 193 10.75 -7.64 -18.77
N SER A 194 11.92 -7.74 -18.18
CA SER A 194 12.42 -6.75 -17.24
C SER A 194 12.43 -5.34 -17.84
N ILE A 195 12.07 -4.36 -17.04
CA ILE A 195 12.02 -2.94 -17.37
C ILE A 195 12.74 -2.15 -16.29
N SER A 196 13.63 -1.24 -16.69
CA SER A 196 14.48 -0.48 -15.77
C SER A 196 14.37 1.04 -15.94
N ASP A 197 14.03 1.50 -17.15
CA ASP A 197 13.92 2.95 -17.41
C ASP A 197 12.67 3.50 -16.71
N LYS A 198 12.87 4.58 -15.93
CA LYS A 198 11.75 5.28 -15.27
C LYS A 198 10.76 5.80 -16.29
N GLY A 199 9.48 5.57 -16.05
CA GLY A 199 8.43 6.00 -16.96
C GLY A 199 7.12 5.24 -16.81
N ILE A 200 6.24 5.47 -17.77
CA ILE A 200 4.92 4.82 -17.83
C ILE A 200 4.94 3.75 -18.91
N TYR A 201 4.68 2.52 -18.51
CA TYR A 201 4.54 1.36 -19.40
C TYR A 201 3.09 0.92 -19.46
N SER A 202 2.60 0.53 -20.62
CA SER A 202 1.24 -0.04 -20.73
C SER A 202 1.06 -0.88 -21.97
N GLY A 203 0.05 -1.76 -21.93
CA GLY A 203 -0.39 -2.61 -23.02
C GLY A 203 0.01 -4.07 -22.88
N ASN A 204 -0.33 -4.89 -23.89
CA ASN A 204 -0.01 -6.32 -23.97
C ASN A 204 0.68 -6.62 -25.31
N PRO A 205 2.03 -6.76 -25.33
CA PRO A 205 2.94 -6.57 -24.19
C PRO A 205 3.07 -5.11 -23.77
N ALA A 206 3.44 -4.89 -22.50
CA ALA A 206 3.70 -3.55 -21.96
C ALA A 206 4.94 -2.93 -22.63
N ILE A 207 4.80 -1.72 -23.14
CA ILE A 207 5.87 -0.94 -23.74
C ILE A 207 5.89 0.46 -23.12
N LEU A 208 7.07 1.10 -23.14
CA LEU A 208 7.25 2.46 -22.66
C LEU A 208 6.39 3.44 -23.46
N LYS A 209 5.54 4.19 -22.78
CA LYS A 209 4.66 5.22 -23.37
C LYS A 209 5.17 6.62 -23.12
N VAL A 210 5.65 6.87 -21.90
CA VAL A 210 6.14 8.17 -21.46
C VAL A 210 7.39 7.93 -20.60
N LYS A 211 8.50 8.58 -20.95
CA LYS A 211 9.71 8.57 -20.13
C LYS A 211 9.59 9.64 -19.06
N SER A 212 9.85 9.29 -17.80
CA SER A 212 9.93 10.28 -16.72
C SER A 212 11.21 11.12 -16.90
N LYS A 213 11.08 12.42 -16.62
CA LYS A 213 12.24 13.34 -16.65
C LYS A 213 13.06 13.19 -15.37
#